data_2c59bc2e9cbc9e03ed29a566b5d28fc5
#
_entry.id   2c59bc2e9cbc9e03ed29a566b5d28fc5
#
_cell.length_a   1.000
_cell.length_b   1.000
_cell.length_c   1.000
_cell.angle_alpha   90.00
_cell.angle_beta   90.00
_cell.angle_gamma   90.00
#
_symmetry.space_group_name_H-M   'P 1'
#
loop_
_entity.id
_entity.type
_entity.pdbx_description
1 polymer ?
#
loop_
_entity_poly.entity_id
_entity_poly.type
_entity_poly.pdbx_seq_one_letter_code
_entity_poly.pdbx_strand_id
1 'polypeptide(L)'
;LCKRHRANPELTERFELMVNGKELANAYSELNDPIDQRERFEEQLRLSEKGDDEAMFIDQDFLRALEYGMPPTSGMGIGMDRLTMLLTGQTTIQEVLLFPQMRPEKKTKKDSTSKYVET
;
A
#
# COMPACT_ATOMS: atom_id res chain seq x y z
N LEU A 1 -5.33 9.19 6.92
CA LEU A 1 -6.63 8.73 6.41
C LEU A 1 -7.54 8.10 7.49
N CYS A 2 -7.00 7.73 8.64
CA CYS A 2 -7.72 7.06 9.71
C CYS A 2 -8.16 8.06 10.80
N LYS A 3 -9.37 7.93 11.32
CA LYS A 3 -9.84 8.71 12.47
C LYS A 3 -9.06 8.43 13.73
N ARG A 4 -8.94 9.45 14.60
CA ARG A 4 -8.48 9.27 15.97
C ARG A 4 -9.46 8.39 16.75
N HIS A 5 -8.92 7.57 17.63
CA HIS A 5 -9.73 6.71 18.49
C HIS A 5 -10.57 7.56 19.45
N ARG A 6 -11.87 7.27 19.55
CA ARG A 6 -12.85 8.06 20.31
C ARG A 6 -12.56 8.14 21.82
N ALA A 7 -11.95 7.11 22.39
CA ALA A 7 -11.62 7.05 23.81
C ALA A 7 -10.17 7.44 24.12
N ASN A 8 -9.26 7.35 23.16
CA ASN A 8 -7.85 7.74 23.31
C ASN A 8 -7.36 8.42 22.03
N PRO A 9 -7.27 9.75 21.98
CA PRO A 9 -6.88 10.49 20.78
C PRO A 9 -5.42 10.30 20.33
N GLU A 10 -4.57 9.65 21.13
CA GLU A 10 -3.21 9.26 20.74
C GLU A 10 -3.19 8.02 19.83
N LEU A 11 -4.31 7.29 19.76
CA LEU A 11 -4.50 6.12 18.90
C LEU A 11 -5.41 6.45 17.73
N THR A 12 -5.45 5.52 16.77
CA THR A 12 -6.38 5.55 15.63
C THR A 12 -7.41 4.44 15.73
N GLU A 13 -8.59 4.63 15.14
CA GLU A 13 -9.62 3.60 15.01
C GLU A 13 -9.27 2.65 13.84
N ARG A 14 -8.30 1.77 14.06
CA ARG A 14 -7.76 0.85 13.06
C ARG A 14 -7.52 -0.54 13.64
N PHE A 15 -7.69 -1.55 12.81
CA PHE A 15 -7.23 -2.91 13.12
C PHE A 15 -6.69 -3.62 11.86
N GLU A 16 -5.88 -4.63 12.07
CA GLU A 16 -5.39 -5.53 11.04
C GLU A 16 -5.85 -6.95 11.34
N LEU A 17 -6.35 -7.65 10.32
CA LEU A 17 -6.68 -9.07 10.42
C LEU A 17 -5.42 -9.89 10.10
N MET A 18 -4.91 -10.59 11.10
CA MET A 18 -3.76 -11.47 10.96
C MET A 18 -4.23 -12.92 10.77
N VAL A 19 -3.73 -13.58 9.73
CA VAL A 19 -3.98 -15.00 9.46
C VAL A 19 -2.65 -15.69 9.21
N ASN A 20 -2.38 -16.76 9.94
CA ASN A 20 -1.10 -17.49 9.86
C ASN A 20 0.13 -16.57 9.98
N GLY A 21 0.08 -15.58 10.85
CA GLY A 21 1.17 -14.64 11.08
C GLY A 21 1.38 -13.60 9.97
N LYS A 22 0.47 -13.50 9.01
CA LYS A 22 0.50 -12.51 7.92
C LYS A 22 -0.74 -11.64 7.95
N GLU A 23 -0.57 -10.35 7.70
CA GLU A 23 -1.69 -9.43 7.51
C GLU A 23 -2.48 -9.84 6.27
N LEU A 24 -3.78 -10.13 6.44
CA LEU A 24 -4.71 -10.40 5.35
C LEU A 24 -5.55 -9.17 5.00
N ALA A 25 -5.99 -8.43 5.99
CA ALA A 25 -6.81 -7.24 5.81
C ALA A 25 -6.45 -6.15 6.81
N ASN A 26 -6.70 -4.93 6.40
CA ASN A 26 -6.53 -3.71 7.18
C ASN A 26 -7.82 -2.90 7.09
N ALA A 27 -8.35 -2.45 8.22
CA ALA A 27 -9.61 -1.73 8.28
C ALA A 27 -9.54 -0.60 9.30
N TYR A 28 -10.23 0.50 9.00
CA TYR A 28 -10.29 1.66 9.89
C TYR A 28 -11.52 2.52 9.66
N SER A 29 -11.83 3.37 10.64
CA SER A 29 -12.78 4.47 10.45
C SER A 29 -12.15 5.53 9.57
N GLU A 30 -12.77 5.84 8.44
CA GLU A 30 -12.27 6.82 7.48
C GLU A 30 -12.27 8.23 8.07
N LEU A 31 -11.17 8.95 7.90
CA LEU A 31 -11.09 10.34 8.27
C LEU A 31 -11.88 11.17 7.25
N ASN A 32 -13.02 11.70 7.68
CA ASN A 32 -13.95 12.47 6.84
C ASN A 32 -13.96 13.97 7.12
N ASP A 33 -13.09 14.46 8.00
CA ASP A 33 -12.90 15.89 8.28
C ASP A 33 -11.79 16.43 7.35
N PRO A 34 -12.11 17.33 6.39
CA PRO A 34 -11.10 17.87 5.48
C PRO A 34 -10.07 18.77 6.19
N ILE A 35 -10.42 19.37 7.32
CA ILE A 35 -9.51 20.24 8.08
C ILE A 35 -8.46 19.38 8.78
N ASP A 36 -8.88 18.36 9.56
CA ASP A 36 -7.96 17.42 10.21
C ASP A 36 -7.09 16.69 9.16
N GLN A 37 -7.66 16.30 8.01
CA GLN A 37 -6.89 15.65 6.96
C GLN A 37 -5.82 16.57 6.37
N ARG A 38 -6.12 17.85 6.16
CA ARG A 38 -5.15 18.85 5.69
C ARG A 38 -4.00 19.02 6.68
N GLU A 39 -4.31 19.17 7.96
CA GLU A 39 -3.30 19.31 9.02
C GLU A 39 -2.34 18.12 9.05
N ARG A 40 -2.84 16.89 8.87
CA ARG A 40 -2.02 15.68 8.81
C ARG A 40 -1.14 15.62 7.59
N PHE A 41 -1.63 16.02 6.42
CA PHE A 41 -0.81 16.12 5.22
C PHE A 41 0.32 17.14 5.37
N GLU A 42 0.03 18.30 5.97
CA GLU A 42 1.03 19.32 6.25
C GLU A 42 2.09 18.84 7.25
N GLU A 43 1.69 18.06 8.25
CA GLU A 43 2.62 17.45 9.19
C GLU A 43 3.52 16.42 8.51
N GLN A 44 2.98 15.55 7.67
CA GLN A 44 3.75 14.59 6.87
C GLN A 44 4.74 15.30 5.93
N LEU A 45 4.32 16.40 5.29
CA LEU A 45 5.21 17.19 4.45
C LEU A 45 6.39 17.76 5.25
N ARG A 46 6.15 18.27 6.47
CA ARG A 46 7.22 18.74 7.36
C ARG A 46 8.18 17.63 7.80
N LEU A 47 7.70 16.40 7.92
CA LEU A 47 8.56 15.24 8.20
C LEU A 47 9.43 14.87 6.99
N SER A 48 8.87 14.95 5.77
CA SER A 48 9.62 14.77 4.52
C SER A 48 10.80 15.74 4.39
N GLU A 49 10.57 17.01 4.66
CA GLU A 49 11.62 18.05 4.64
C GLU A 49 12.76 17.76 5.64
N LYS A 50 12.52 16.92 6.63
CA LYS A 50 13.50 16.46 7.62
C LYS A 50 14.22 15.15 7.25
N GLY A 51 13.98 14.61 6.05
CA GLY A 51 14.69 13.44 5.51
C GLY A 51 13.87 12.13 5.49
N ASP A 52 12.57 12.20 5.62
CA ASP A 52 11.68 11.07 5.37
C ASP A 52 11.25 11.07 3.89
N ASP A 53 11.94 10.28 3.08
CA ASP A 53 11.71 10.20 1.62
C ASP A 53 10.35 9.60 1.23
N GLU A 54 9.59 9.03 2.19
CA GLU A 54 8.26 8.45 1.94
C GLU A 54 7.12 9.47 2.09
N ALA A 55 7.40 10.68 2.58
CA ALA A 55 6.37 11.68 2.77
C ALA A 55 5.94 12.31 1.44
N MET A 56 4.67 12.23 1.17
CA MET A 56 4.02 12.59 -0.09
C MET A 56 3.67 14.09 -0.13
N PHE A 57 3.47 14.62 -1.34
CA PHE A 57 2.88 15.95 -1.54
C PHE A 57 1.41 15.99 -1.09
N ILE A 58 0.90 17.20 -0.80
CA ILE A 58 -0.51 17.39 -0.40
C ILE A 58 -1.41 17.19 -1.62
N ASP A 59 -2.29 16.19 -1.54
CA ASP A 59 -3.31 15.93 -2.56
C ASP A 59 -4.50 16.89 -2.37
N GLN A 60 -4.52 17.96 -3.14
CA GLN A 60 -5.56 18.97 -3.09
C GLN A 60 -6.90 18.47 -3.64
N ASP A 61 -6.89 17.54 -4.59
CA ASP A 61 -8.12 16.98 -5.16
C ASP A 61 -8.79 16.03 -4.17
N PHE A 62 -8.01 15.28 -3.41
CA PHE A 62 -8.53 14.47 -2.31
C PHE A 62 -9.18 15.33 -1.22
N LEU A 63 -8.54 16.41 -0.79
CA LEU A 63 -9.11 17.34 0.19
C LEU A 63 -10.41 17.98 -0.33
N ARG A 64 -10.42 18.41 -1.59
CA ARG A 64 -11.63 18.97 -2.23
C ARG A 64 -12.77 17.94 -2.27
N ALA A 65 -12.47 16.66 -2.54
CA ALA A 65 -13.47 15.60 -2.50
C ALA A 65 -14.08 15.44 -1.11
N LEU A 66 -13.29 15.52 -0.04
CA LEU A 66 -13.81 15.50 1.33
C LEU A 66 -14.70 16.71 1.66
N GLU A 67 -14.40 17.89 1.11
CA GLU A 67 -15.19 19.11 1.31
C GLU A 67 -16.61 19.00 0.72
N TYR A 68 -16.83 18.17 -0.30
CA TYR A 68 -18.18 17.86 -0.82
C TYR A 68 -19.04 17.07 0.15
N GLY A 69 -18.42 16.45 1.14
CA GLY A 69 -19.07 15.73 2.22
C GLY A 69 -18.87 14.21 2.09
N MET A 70 -18.27 13.62 3.13
CA MET A 70 -18.15 12.19 3.30
C MET A 70 -18.88 11.77 4.57
N PRO A 71 -19.90 10.89 4.50
CA PRO A 71 -20.60 10.42 5.70
C PRO A 71 -19.64 9.58 6.57
N PRO A 72 -19.98 9.36 7.85
CA PRO A 72 -19.27 8.40 8.69
C PRO A 72 -19.20 7.03 7.99
N THR A 73 -17.97 6.57 7.75
CA THR A 73 -17.70 5.39 6.93
C THR A 73 -16.55 4.61 7.56
N SER A 74 -16.62 3.30 7.47
CA SER A 74 -15.47 2.43 7.70
C SER A 74 -15.03 1.80 6.39
N GLY A 75 -13.71 1.73 6.17
CA GLY A 75 -13.08 1.12 5.01
C GLY A 75 -12.33 -0.14 5.38
N MET A 76 -12.20 -1.06 4.43
CA MET A 76 -11.39 -2.26 4.58
C MET A 76 -10.61 -2.53 3.28
N GLY A 77 -9.30 -2.72 3.41
CA GLY A 77 -8.44 -3.23 2.37
C GLY A 77 -8.13 -4.71 2.60
N ILE A 78 -8.36 -5.55 1.61
CA ILE A 78 -8.05 -6.99 1.66
C ILE A 78 -6.97 -7.29 0.62
N GLY A 79 -5.88 -7.93 1.05
CA GLY A 79 -4.83 -8.40 0.15
C GLY A 79 -5.32 -9.60 -0.67
N MET A 80 -5.77 -9.38 -1.90
CA MET A 80 -6.35 -10.43 -2.74
C MET A 80 -5.36 -11.53 -3.08
N ASP A 81 -4.08 -11.18 -3.30
CA ASP A 81 -3.03 -12.18 -3.52
C ASP A 81 -2.81 -13.05 -2.27
N ARG A 82 -2.81 -12.44 -1.09
CA ARG A 82 -2.70 -13.17 0.18
C ARG A 82 -3.92 -14.05 0.45
N LEU A 83 -5.12 -13.55 0.14
CA LEU A 83 -6.35 -14.34 0.23
C LEU A 83 -6.29 -15.54 -0.71
N THR A 84 -5.84 -15.35 -1.94
CA THR A 84 -5.68 -16.43 -2.92
C THR A 84 -4.66 -17.46 -2.43
N MET A 85 -3.52 -17.03 -1.88
CA MET A 85 -2.55 -17.93 -1.27
C MET A 85 -3.17 -18.78 -0.15
N LEU A 86 -3.97 -18.15 0.71
CA LEU A 86 -4.65 -18.85 1.82
C LEU A 86 -5.63 -19.90 1.30
N LEU A 87 -6.48 -19.54 0.33
CA LEU A 87 -7.53 -20.42 -0.22
C LEU A 87 -6.95 -21.57 -1.04
N THR A 88 -5.80 -21.35 -1.70
CA THR A 88 -5.14 -22.36 -2.54
C THR A 88 -4.02 -23.14 -1.82
N GLY A 89 -3.73 -22.78 -0.57
CA GLY A 89 -2.67 -23.41 0.21
C GLY A 89 -1.26 -23.09 -0.28
N GLN A 90 -1.07 -22.01 -1.06
CA GLN A 90 0.25 -21.59 -1.53
C GLN A 90 1.01 -20.81 -0.47
N THR A 91 2.33 -20.99 -0.43
CA THR A 91 3.20 -20.36 0.57
C THR A 91 3.93 -19.13 0.07
N THR A 92 4.00 -18.94 -1.26
CA THR A 92 4.67 -17.82 -1.91
C THR A 92 3.71 -17.04 -2.82
N ILE A 93 3.88 -15.72 -2.88
CA ILE A 93 3.04 -14.85 -3.69
C ILE A 93 3.22 -15.11 -5.20
N GLN A 94 4.38 -15.57 -5.61
CA GLN A 94 4.69 -15.86 -7.02
C GLN A 94 3.78 -16.94 -7.62
N GLU A 95 3.30 -17.88 -6.79
CA GLU A 95 2.39 -18.94 -7.21
C GLU A 95 0.99 -18.47 -7.57
N VAL A 96 0.61 -17.26 -7.13
CA VAL A 96 -0.75 -16.70 -7.35
C VAL A 96 -0.74 -15.50 -8.27
N LEU A 97 0.42 -14.98 -8.68
CA LEU A 97 0.55 -13.88 -9.63
C LEU A 97 0.61 -14.42 -11.06
N LEU A 98 -0.17 -13.83 -11.97
CA LEU A 98 -0.14 -14.20 -13.41
C LEU A 98 1.19 -13.83 -14.06
N PHE A 99 1.79 -12.70 -13.67
CA PHE A 99 3.05 -12.18 -14.22
C PHE A 99 3.98 -11.72 -13.07
N PRO A 100 4.59 -12.68 -12.32
CA PRO A 100 5.49 -12.30 -11.23
C PRO A 100 6.75 -11.66 -11.80
N GLN A 101 7.25 -10.63 -11.13
CA GLN A 101 8.54 -10.02 -11.47
C GLN A 101 9.66 -11.00 -11.12
N MET A 102 10.44 -11.36 -12.13
CA MET A 102 11.59 -12.25 -12.00
C MET A 102 12.89 -11.45 -12.04
N ARG A 103 13.93 -11.95 -11.38
CA ARG A 103 15.26 -11.36 -11.54
C ARG A 103 15.70 -11.51 -13.01
N PRO A 104 16.32 -10.49 -13.62
CA PRO A 104 16.91 -10.62 -14.94
C PRO A 104 17.91 -11.79 -14.98
N GLU A 105 17.83 -12.62 -16.00
CA GLU A 105 18.83 -13.66 -16.21
C GLU A 105 20.21 -13.03 -16.38
N LYS A 106 21.19 -13.55 -15.63
CA LYS A 106 22.58 -13.16 -15.85
C LYS A 106 23.01 -13.76 -17.20
N LYS A 107 23.20 -12.92 -18.23
CA LYS A 107 23.83 -13.34 -19.48
C LYS A 107 25.18 -13.95 -19.15
N THR A 108 25.31 -15.25 -19.26
CA THR A 108 26.60 -15.94 -19.20
C THR A 108 27.38 -15.59 -20.45
N LYS A 109 28.67 -15.34 -20.32
CA LYS A 109 29.60 -15.00 -21.45
C LYS A 109 29.62 -16.02 -22.62
N LYS A 110 28.87 -17.13 -22.52
CA LYS A 110 28.74 -18.13 -23.59
C LYS A 110 27.78 -17.76 -24.70
N ASP A 111 26.88 -16.82 -24.50
CA ASP A 111 25.86 -16.43 -25.51
C ASP A 111 26.37 -15.38 -26.52
N SER A 112 27.61 -14.90 -26.35
CA SER A 112 28.19 -13.90 -27.27
C SER A 112 28.96 -14.49 -28.46
N THR A 113 29.06 -15.81 -28.59
CA THR A 113 29.88 -16.43 -29.62
C THR A 113 29.09 -17.18 -30.72
N SER A 114 27.74 -17.02 -30.74
CA SER A 114 26.92 -17.61 -31.81
C SER A 114 26.22 -16.54 -32.61
N LYS A 115 27.00 -15.72 -33.34
CA LYS A 115 26.49 -14.95 -34.48
C LYS A 115 27.59 -14.84 -35.53
N TYR A 116 27.17 -15.17 -36.74
CA TYR A 116 27.83 -15.11 -38.05
C TYR A 116 28.54 -16.41 -38.45
N VAL A 117 27.77 -17.32 -39.00
CA VAL A 117 28.19 -18.07 -40.19
C VAL A 117 27.27 -17.58 -41.31
N GLU A 118 27.80 -16.67 -42.12
CA GLU A 118 27.26 -16.32 -43.44
C GLU A 118 27.58 -17.45 -44.40
N THR A 119 26.60 -17.91 -45.13
CA THR A 119 26.73 -18.42 -46.50
C THR A 119 25.62 -17.88 -47.35
#